data_5d77b557edf027d27459dc5ae74fae1b
#
_entry.id   5d77b557edf027d27459dc5ae74fae1b
#
_cell.length_a   1.000
_cell.length_b   1.000
_cell.length_c   1.000
_cell.angle_alpha   90.00
_cell.angle_beta   90.00
_cell.angle_gamma   90.00
#
_symmetry.space_group_name_H-M   'P 1'
#
loop_
_entity.id
_entity.type
_entity.pdbx_description
1 polymer ?
#
loop_
_entity_poly.entity_id
_entity_poly.type
_entity_poly.pdbx_seq_one_letter_code
_entity_poly.pdbx_strand_id
1 'polypeptide(L)'
;WLPHTEQIKLKTDLVCSELSRALPAEVRAHLPPVQAVSSPKKWRYRWRGQVHVHHGQPCVMPLQGHEPLPCSDCLLLAKPLSRQVPDLCALMGDGRITVAASPKTHQAARAGNALWLDLPLPAFHLDLEVTPDIFFQANWSGNQALVHYVCAHIDPDWKVADLYAGAGNFALALGSRGNRVLALESDPRAVRAGQKNARRLGLHHVRFVRRDLARESAKRRLQQEKVRAVVVDPPRTGAGRKLAQTLDLPHIKRMVWVSCDVVNTCRDLKQYVSLGWRIKSIQLFDLFPQTWHVETVFILDRDESRAKSAQEEADAE
;
A
#
# COMPACT_ATOMS: atom_id res chain seq x y z
N TRP A 1 15.55 24.15 -1.49
CA TRP A 1 15.10 22.91 -2.16
C TRP A 1 16.25 21.92 -2.17
N LEU A 2 16.03 20.70 -1.65
CA LEU A 2 17.02 19.65 -1.73
C LEU A 2 16.95 18.96 -3.11
N PRO A 3 18.10 18.67 -3.74
CA PRO A 3 18.16 17.81 -4.91
C PRO A 3 17.46 16.46 -4.65
N HIS A 4 16.84 15.88 -5.68
CA HIS A 4 16.07 14.66 -5.50
C HIS A 4 16.92 13.47 -5.01
N THR A 5 18.18 13.39 -5.43
CA THR A 5 19.16 12.41 -4.95
C THR A 5 19.38 12.52 -3.43
N GLU A 6 19.49 13.73 -2.92
CA GLU A 6 19.64 13.98 -1.48
C GLU A 6 18.36 13.65 -0.70
N GLN A 7 17.17 13.90 -1.29
CA GLN A 7 15.91 13.47 -0.69
C GLN A 7 15.85 11.96 -0.52
N ILE A 8 16.27 11.21 -1.54
CA ILE A 8 16.30 9.73 -1.49
C ILE A 8 17.30 9.25 -0.45
N LYS A 9 18.50 9.85 -0.39
CA LYS A 9 19.49 9.52 0.62
C LYS A 9 18.94 9.73 2.04
N LEU A 10 18.35 10.89 2.33
CA LEU A 10 17.75 11.18 3.64
C LEU A 10 16.62 10.19 4.00
N LYS A 11 15.80 9.82 3.02
CA LYS A 11 14.74 8.80 3.22
C LYS A 11 15.33 7.42 3.51
N THR A 12 16.41 7.04 2.84
CA THR A 12 17.13 5.79 3.09
C THR A 12 17.76 5.80 4.47
N ASP A 13 18.43 6.89 4.85
CA ASP A 13 19.04 7.07 6.17
C ASP A 13 17.99 6.99 7.30
N LEU A 14 16.80 7.56 7.07
CA LEU A 14 15.67 7.45 7.99
C LEU A 14 15.26 5.98 8.18
N VAL A 15 15.08 5.21 7.10
CA VAL A 15 14.73 3.78 7.18
C VAL A 15 15.80 3.00 7.94
N CYS A 16 17.07 3.20 7.62
CA CYS A 16 18.19 2.56 8.30
C CYS A 16 18.23 2.89 9.81
N SER A 17 18.00 4.14 10.15
CA SER A 17 17.97 4.63 11.55
C SER A 17 16.83 3.95 12.33
N GLU A 18 15.62 3.90 11.77
CA GLU A 18 14.47 3.27 12.42
C GLU A 18 14.65 1.76 12.62
N LEU A 19 15.20 1.06 11.61
CA LEU A 19 15.55 -0.37 11.74
C LEU A 19 16.60 -0.60 12.83
N SER A 20 17.62 0.27 12.88
CA SER A 20 18.69 0.19 13.88
C SER A 20 18.18 0.41 15.30
N ARG A 21 17.19 1.28 15.47
CA ARG A 21 16.58 1.57 16.77
C ARG A 21 15.63 0.47 17.25
N ALA A 22 14.87 -0.13 16.32
CA ALA A 22 13.78 -1.02 16.67
C ALA A 22 14.20 -2.49 16.79
N LEU A 23 15.17 -2.95 15.99
CA LEU A 23 15.52 -4.36 15.89
C LEU A 23 16.71 -4.74 16.78
N PRO A 24 16.73 -5.98 17.34
CA PRO A 24 17.85 -6.50 18.11
C PRO A 24 19.16 -6.54 17.33
N ALA A 25 20.33 -6.51 18.01
CA ALA A 25 21.65 -6.48 17.40
C ALA A 25 21.90 -7.67 16.47
N GLU A 26 21.48 -8.87 16.89
CA GLU A 26 21.64 -10.11 16.13
C GLU A 26 20.86 -10.06 14.80
N VAL A 27 19.70 -9.41 14.79
CA VAL A 27 18.88 -9.24 13.57
C VAL A 27 19.53 -8.20 12.67
N ARG A 28 20.00 -7.10 13.25
CA ARG A 28 20.65 -6.01 12.49
C ARG A 28 21.88 -6.45 11.72
N ALA A 29 22.68 -7.36 12.32
CA ALA A 29 23.88 -7.91 11.68
C ALA A 29 23.62 -8.66 10.37
N HIS A 30 22.36 -9.08 10.14
CA HIS A 30 21.94 -9.86 8.98
C HIS A 30 20.92 -9.14 8.09
N LEU A 31 20.69 -7.84 8.32
CA LEU A 31 19.79 -7.08 7.48
C LEU A 31 20.38 -6.88 6.07
N PRO A 32 19.58 -7.08 5.03
CA PRO A 32 19.99 -6.69 3.69
C PRO A 32 20.08 -5.16 3.58
N PRO A 33 20.88 -4.63 2.64
CA PRO A 33 20.94 -3.20 2.40
C PRO A 33 19.58 -2.66 1.94
N VAL A 34 19.28 -1.42 2.35
CA VAL A 34 18.08 -0.71 1.85
C VAL A 34 18.37 -0.23 0.44
N GLN A 35 17.60 -0.73 -0.51
CA GLN A 35 17.65 -0.28 -1.90
C GLN A 35 16.56 0.75 -2.14
N ALA A 36 16.78 1.72 -3.03
CA ALA A 36 15.82 2.77 -3.31
C ALA A 36 15.43 2.81 -4.79
N VAL A 37 14.12 2.93 -5.05
CA VAL A 37 13.54 3.17 -6.36
C VAL A 37 13.02 4.61 -6.39
N SER A 38 13.62 5.41 -7.26
CA SER A 38 13.22 6.80 -7.48
C SER A 38 11.85 6.88 -8.14
N SER A 39 11.07 7.90 -7.78
CA SER A 39 9.84 8.21 -8.51
C SER A 39 10.15 8.55 -9.97
N PRO A 40 9.38 8.04 -10.94
CA PRO A 40 9.49 8.44 -12.34
C PRO A 40 9.24 9.94 -12.57
N LYS A 41 8.46 10.58 -11.68
CA LYS A 41 8.14 12.00 -11.72
C LYS A 41 8.43 12.64 -10.36
N LYS A 42 9.18 13.73 -10.35
CA LYS A 42 9.49 14.51 -9.13
C LYS A 42 8.38 15.50 -8.78
N TRP A 43 7.56 15.87 -9.77
CA TRP A 43 6.46 16.82 -9.71
C TRP A 43 5.28 16.30 -10.51
N ARG A 44 4.07 16.83 -10.28
CA ARG A 44 2.88 16.48 -11.07
C ARG A 44 2.55 14.98 -11.05
N TYR A 45 2.86 14.31 -9.95
CA TYR A 45 2.71 12.87 -9.83
C TYR A 45 1.42 12.41 -9.16
N ARG A 46 0.72 13.30 -8.43
CA ARG A 46 -0.47 12.93 -7.66
C ARG A 46 -1.73 12.95 -8.50
N TRP A 47 -2.31 11.80 -8.69
CA TRP A 47 -3.62 11.60 -9.32
C TRP A 47 -4.76 11.62 -8.31
N ARG A 48 -4.47 11.73 -7.03
CA ARG A 48 -5.41 11.83 -5.94
C ARG A 48 -4.84 12.72 -4.86
N GLY A 49 -5.71 13.53 -4.22
CA GLY A 49 -5.31 14.40 -3.12
C GLY A 49 -6.50 14.89 -2.31
N GLN A 50 -6.20 15.48 -1.17
CA GLN A 50 -7.14 16.30 -0.41
C GLN A 50 -6.83 17.77 -0.68
N VAL A 51 -7.86 18.54 -0.95
CA VAL A 51 -7.79 19.97 -1.21
C VAL A 51 -8.65 20.69 -0.17
N HIS A 52 -8.14 21.74 0.42
CA HIS A 52 -8.95 22.66 1.21
C HIS A 52 -9.71 23.58 0.27
N VAL A 53 -10.96 23.86 0.61
CA VAL A 53 -11.80 24.82 -0.10
C VAL A 53 -12.13 25.96 0.84
N HIS A 54 -11.97 27.19 0.37
CA HIS A 54 -12.38 28.41 1.07
C HIS A 54 -13.07 29.33 0.07
N HIS A 55 -14.32 29.70 0.35
CA HIS A 55 -15.16 30.47 -0.56
C HIS A 55 -15.21 29.92 -2.01
N GLY A 56 -15.35 28.59 -2.13
CA GLY A 56 -15.38 27.92 -3.43
C GLY A 56 -14.04 27.86 -4.16
N GLN A 57 -12.93 28.32 -3.54
CA GLN A 57 -11.60 28.32 -4.14
C GLN A 57 -10.69 27.25 -3.51
N PRO A 58 -9.87 26.57 -4.32
CA PRO A 58 -8.87 25.66 -3.77
C PRO A 58 -7.78 26.43 -3.03
N CYS A 59 -7.42 25.96 -1.85
CA CYS A 59 -6.38 26.57 -1.04
C CYS A 59 -5.48 25.52 -0.37
N VAL A 60 -4.34 25.98 0.13
CA VAL A 60 -3.45 25.25 1.01
C VAL A 60 -3.43 25.89 2.39
N MET A 61 -3.33 25.07 3.42
CA MET A 61 -3.16 25.56 4.79
C MET A 61 -1.66 25.67 5.06
N PRO A 62 -1.16 26.85 5.49
CA PRO A 62 0.24 27.01 5.86
C PRO A 62 0.55 26.17 7.10
N LEU A 63 1.82 25.78 7.28
CA LEU A 63 2.29 25.10 8.49
C LEU A 63 2.18 25.98 9.75
N GLN A 64 2.33 27.28 9.56
CA GLN A 64 2.17 28.28 10.61
C GLN A 64 1.13 29.30 10.15
N GLY A 65 0.12 29.55 11.00
CA GLY A 65 -1.02 30.43 10.67
C GLY A 65 -2.31 29.64 10.37
N HIS A 66 -3.41 30.39 10.29
CA HIS A 66 -4.75 29.81 10.09
C HIS A 66 -5.44 30.31 8.81
N GLU A 67 -4.82 31.25 8.09
CA GLU A 67 -5.40 31.80 6.88
C GLU A 67 -5.13 30.90 5.67
N PRO A 68 -6.17 30.44 4.98
CA PRO A 68 -6.04 29.65 3.75
C PRO A 68 -5.37 30.47 2.65
N LEU A 69 -4.35 29.89 2.01
CA LEU A 69 -3.68 30.52 0.87
C LEU A 69 -4.25 29.95 -0.44
N PRO A 70 -4.75 30.81 -1.36
CA PRO A 70 -5.26 30.35 -2.66
C PRO A 70 -4.20 29.53 -3.42
N CYS A 71 -4.59 28.40 -3.97
CA CYS A 71 -3.71 27.51 -4.73
C CYS A 71 -4.43 26.93 -5.94
N SER A 72 -4.45 27.69 -7.01
CA SER A 72 -5.09 27.25 -8.29
C SER A 72 -4.26 26.23 -9.07
N ASP A 73 -2.95 26.13 -8.81
CA ASP A 73 -2.05 25.20 -9.51
C ASP A 73 -1.06 24.53 -8.57
N CYS A 74 -1.47 23.46 -7.94
CA CYS A 74 -0.62 22.65 -7.08
C CYS A 74 0.40 21.84 -7.88
N LEU A 75 1.70 22.10 -7.71
CA LEU A 75 2.78 21.41 -8.42
C LEU A 75 2.89 19.91 -8.10
N LEU A 76 2.27 19.43 -7.06
CA LEU A 76 2.25 17.99 -6.74
C LEU A 76 1.13 17.24 -7.47
N LEU A 77 -0.03 17.89 -7.73
CA LEU A 77 -1.13 17.28 -8.45
C LEU A 77 -0.78 17.08 -9.92
N ALA A 78 -1.16 15.95 -10.48
CA ALA A 78 -1.06 15.71 -11.93
C ALA A 78 -1.74 16.84 -12.70
N LYS A 79 -1.14 17.28 -13.81
CA LYS A 79 -1.60 18.46 -14.51
C LYS A 79 -3.08 18.40 -14.92
N PRO A 80 -3.61 17.24 -15.41
CA PRO A 80 -5.04 17.13 -15.70
C PRO A 80 -5.93 17.32 -14.47
N LEU A 81 -5.53 16.78 -13.32
CA LEU A 81 -6.27 16.95 -12.06
C LEU A 81 -6.17 18.41 -11.57
N SER A 82 -4.95 19.00 -11.55
CA SER A 82 -4.75 20.38 -11.07
C SER A 82 -5.60 21.38 -11.83
N ARG A 83 -5.76 21.22 -13.17
CA ARG A 83 -6.58 22.10 -13.99
C ARG A 83 -8.08 22.05 -13.71
N GLN A 84 -8.58 20.88 -13.23
CA GLN A 84 -9.99 20.67 -12.96
C GLN A 84 -10.36 20.96 -11.50
N VAL A 85 -9.38 21.09 -10.59
CA VAL A 85 -9.62 21.34 -9.16
C VAL A 85 -10.43 22.61 -8.90
N PRO A 86 -10.20 23.77 -9.58
CA PRO A 86 -11.02 24.95 -9.34
C PRO A 86 -12.51 24.70 -9.59
N ASP A 87 -12.85 24.03 -10.70
CA ASP A 87 -14.24 23.70 -11.05
C ASP A 87 -14.87 22.72 -10.05
N LEU A 88 -14.07 21.75 -9.55
CA LEU A 88 -14.51 20.79 -8.53
C LEU A 88 -14.76 21.47 -7.17
N CYS A 89 -14.14 22.62 -6.90
CA CYS A 89 -14.30 23.40 -5.68
C CYS A 89 -15.43 24.45 -5.77
N ALA A 90 -15.74 24.97 -6.95
CA ALA A 90 -16.57 26.17 -7.16
C ALA A 90 -17.95 26.13 -6.49
N LEU A 91 -18.56 24.95 -6.37
CA LEU A 91 -19.89 24.76 -5.74
C LEU A 91 -19.81 24.18 -4.32
N MET A 92 -18.61 24.21 -3.71
CA MET A 92 -18.40 23.64 -2.38
C MET A 92 -18.37 24.73 -1.32
N GLY A 93 -18.94 24.42 -0.17
CA GLY A 93 -18.68 25.21 1.04
C GLY A 93 -17.26 25.02 1.55
N ASP A 94 -16.89 25.86 2.54
CA ASP A 94 -15.59 25.77 3.19
C ASP A 94 -15.35 24.40 3.82
N GLY A 95 -14.12 23.89 3.68
CA GLY A 95 -13.77 22.57 4.23
C GLY A 95 -12.72 21.84 3.43
N ARG A 96 -12.80 20.52 3.48
CA ARG A 96 -11.83 19.63 2.82
C ARG A 96 -12.54 18.64 1.91
N ILE A 97 -12.10 18.54 0.68
CA ILE A 97 -12.61 17.58 -0.29
C ILE A 97 -11.50 16.64 -0.76
N THR A 98 -11.84 15.40 -1.05
CA THR A 98 -10.97 14.50 -1.80
C THR A 98 -11.26 14.67 -3.28
N VAL A 99 -10.21 14.88 -4.07
CA VAL A 99 -10.25 14.96 -5.54
C VAL A 99 -9.39 13.87 -6.13
N ALA A 100 -9.80 13.33 -7.26
CA ALA A 100 -9.07 12.28 -7.96
C ALA A 100 -9.29 12.39 -9.47
N ALA A 101 -8.32 11.91 -10.26
CA ALA A 101 -8.46 11.81 -11.70
C ALA A 101 -7.93 10.47 -12.22
N SER A 102 -8.47 10.02 -13.33
CA SER A 102 -7.98 8.87 -14.06
C SER A 102 -6.64 9.17 -14.74
N PRO A 103 -5.58 8.39 -14.48
CA PRO A 103 -4.34 8.50 -15.25
C PRO A 103 -4.49 8.15 -16.73
N LYS A 104 -5.56 7.44 -17.11
CA LYS A 104 -5.85 7.00 -18.48
C LYS A 104 -6.70 8.02 -19.25
N THR A 105 -7.86 8.40 -18.70
CA THR A 105 -8.83 9.27 -19.38
C THR A 105 -8.65 10.75 -19.04
N HIS A 106 -7.89 11.07 -17.99
CA HIS A 106 -7.68 12.40 -17.44
C HIS A 106 -8.95 13.07 -16.86
N GLN A 107 -10.07 12.35 -16.82
CA GLN A 107 -11.28 12.84 -16.17
C GLN A 107 -11.06 12.89 -14.65
N ALA A 108 -11.52 13.99 -14.06
CA ALA A 108 -11.42 14.21 -12.62
C ALA A 108 -12.81 14.28 -11.97
N ALA A 109 -12.87 13.89 -10.71
CA ALA A 109 -14.05 14.03 -9.88
C ALA A 109 -13.66 14.20 -8.41
N ARG A 110 -14.59 14.72 -7.61
CA ARG A 110 -14.50 14.75 -6.15
C ARG A 110 -15.18 13.54 -5.53
N ALA A 111 -14.84 13.25 -4.28
CA ALA A 111 -15.57 12.28 -3.47
C ALA A 111 -17.08 12.60 -3.43
N GLY A 112 -17.90 11.55 -3.40
CA GLY A 112 -19.36 11.65 -3.54
C GLY A 112 -19.84 11.62 -5.00
N ASN A 113 -18.94 11.67 -5.99
CA ASN A 113 -19.28 11.50 -7.40
C ASN A 113 -19.23 10.03 -7.78
N ALA A 114 -20.18 9.57 -8.60
CA ALA A 114 -20.26 8.19 -9.08
C ALA A 114 -19.34 7.88 -10.29
N LEU A 115 -18.50 8.82 -10.72
CA LEU A 115 -17.56 8.62 -11.84
C LEU A 115 -16.56 7.52 -11.50
N TRP A 116 -16.41 6.55 -12.40
CA TRP A 116 -15.38 5.53 -12.33
C TRP A 116 -14.11 6.03 -13.01
N LEU A 117 -13.00 5.90 -12.30
CA LEU A 117 -11.66 6.31 -12.74
C LEU A 117 -10.87 5.07 -13.13
N ASP A 118 -10.32 5.07 -14.34
CA ASP A 118 -9.45 4.00 -14.83
C ASP A 118 -8.02 4.19 -14.33
N LEU A 119 -7.49 3.17 -13.70
CA LEU A 119 -6.16 3.10 -13.12
C LEU A 119 -5.36 2.00 -13.83
N PRO A 120 -4.58 2.33 -14.88
CA PRO A 120 -3.91 1.33 -15.71
C PRO A 120 -2.72 0.68 -15.00
N LEU A 121 -2.63 -0.64 -15.09
CA LEU A 121 -1.46 -1.47 -14.74
C LEU A 121 -0.97 -2.21 -15.99
N PRO A 122 -0.26 -1.53 -16.91
CA PRO A 122 0.09 -2.09 -18.22
C PRO A 122 0.90 -3.37 -18.17
N ALA A 123 1.83 -3.49 -17.22
CA ALA A 123 2.65 -4.70 -17.04
C ALA A 123 1.82 -5.95 -16.71
N PHE A 124 0.56 -5.79 -16.31
CA PHE A 124 -0.38 -6.86 -15.97
C PHE A 124 -1.56 -6.93 -16.95
N HIS A 125 -1.57 -6.09 -17.99
CA HIS A 125 -2.67 -5.95 -18.93
C HIS A 125 -4.03 -5.67 -18.26
N LEU A 126 -4.02 -4.85 -17.20
CA LEU A 126 -5.19 -4.53 -16.39
C LEU A 126 -5.47 -3.01 -16.39
N ASP A 127 -6.76 -2.69 -16.27
CA ASP A 127 -7.23 -1.40 -15.78
C ASP A 127 -8.09 -1.65 -14.54
N LEU A 128 -7.75 -1.06 -13.40
CA LEU A 128 -8.62 -1.03 -12.23
C LEU A 128 -9.60 0.13 -12.36
N GLU A 129 -10.85 -0.10 -11.97
CA GLU A 129 -11.86 0.96 -11.89
C GLU A 129 -12.20 1.24 -10.42
N VAL A 130 -12.13 2.51 -10.02
CA VAL A 130 -12.48 2.97 -8.68
C VAL A 130 -13.26 4.28 -8.73
N THR A 131 -14.06 4.57 -7.72
CA THR A 131 -14.62 5.92 -7.53
C THR A 131 -13.69 6.78 -6.68
N PRO A 132 -13.79 8.13 -6.72
CA PRO A 132 -12.93 9.03 -5.94
C PRO A 132 -12.97 8.79 -4.43
N ASP A 133 -14.02 8.18 -3.90
CA ASP A 133 -14.17 7.82 -2.48
C ASP A 133 -13.26 6.68 -2.06
N ILE A 134 -12.86 5.84 -2.99
CA ILE A 134 -12.02 4.67 -2.71
C ILE A 134 -10.56 5.11 -2.77
N PHE A 135 -9.79 4.68 -1.76
CA PHE A 135 -8.36 4.96 -1.74
C PHE A 135 -7.64 4.24 -2.88
N PHE A 136 -6.73 4.95 -3.51
CA PHE A 136 -5.68 4.39 -4.38
C PHE A 136 -4.40 5.23 -4.26
N GLN A 137 -3.25 4.65 -4.61
CA GLN A 137 -1.94 5.30 -4.49
C GLN A 137 -1.88 6.57 -5.35
N ALA A 138 -1.58 7.71 -4.72
CA ALA A 138 -1.61 9.00 -5.39
C ALA A 138 -0.58 9.11 -6.51
N ASN A 139 0.62 8.56 -6.33
CA ASN A 139 1.64 8.46 -7.35
C ASN A 139 1.46 7.17 -8.16
N TRP A 140 0.57 7.21 -9.16
CA TRP A 140 0.22 6.00 -9.90
C TRP A 140 1.40 5.43 -10.70
N SER A 141 2.28 6.27 -11.24
CA SER A 141 3.48 5.79 -11.95
C SER A 141 4.46 5.07 -10.99
N GLY A 142 4.63 5.58 -9.77
CA GLY A 142 5.42 4.90 -8.74
C GLY A 142 4.74 3.63 -8.24
N ASN A 143 3.39 3.65 -8.13
CA ASN A 143 2.62 2.47 -7.76
C ASN A 143 2.78 1.30 -8.75
N GLN A 144 2.90 1.57 -10.05
CA GLN A 144 3.15 0.52 -11.04
C GLN A 144 4.46 -0.24 -10.73
N ALA A 145 5.53 0.47 -10.38
CA ALA A 145 6.79 -0.14 -9.97
C ALA A 145 6.65 -0.92 -8.65
N LEU A 146 5.92 -0.36 -7.68
CA LEU A 146 5.61 -1.02 -6.40
C LEU A 146 4.85 -2.34 -6.62
N VAL A 147 3.78 -2.32 -7.40
CA VAL A 147 2.98 -3.52 -7.71
C VAL A 147 3.82 -4.56 -8.44
N HIS A 148 4.62 -4.14 -9.41
CA HIS A 148 5.53 -5.04 -10.12
C HIS A 148 6.51 -5.72 -9.14
N TYR A 149 7.12 -4.95 -8.24
CA TYR A 149 8.05 -5.49 -7.25
C TYR A 149 7.38 -6.47 -6.31
N VAL A 150 6.22 -6.13 -5.75
CA VAL A 150 5.44 -7.03 -4.86
C VAL A 150 5.12 -8.34 -5.59
N CYS A 151 4.59 -8.26 -6.80
CA CYS A 151 4.22 -9.44 -7.57
C CYS A 151 5.44 -10.30 -7.95
N ALA A 152 6.60 -9.69 -8.26
CA ALA A 152 7.82 -10.42 -8.60
C ALA A 152 8.35 -11.28 -7.44
N HIS A 153 8.00 -10.94 -6.19
CA HIS A 153 8.41 -11.69 -5.01
C HIS A 153 7.41 -12.76 -4.56
N ILE A 154 6.33 -12.96 -5.31
CA ILE A 154 5.35 -14.02 -5.05
C ILE A 154 5.44 -15.07 -6.14
N ASP A 155 5.57 -16.32 -5.73
CA ASP A 155 5.55 -17.48 -6.61
C ASP A 155 4.17 -17.60 -7.28
N PRO A 156 4.07 -17.74 -8.62
CA PRO A 156 2.80 -17.80 -9.32
C PRO A 156 1.94 -19.00 -8.91
N ASP A 157 2.50 -20.09 -8.42
CA ASP A 157 1.77 -21.28 -7.99
C ASP A 157 1.21 -21.18 -6.57
N TRP A 158 1.58 -20.12 -5.83
CA TRP A 158 1.14 -19.99 -4.46
C TRP A 158 -0.26 -19.37 -4.35
N LYS A 159 -1.03 -19.88 -3.40
CA LYS A 159 -2.22 -19.18 -2.91
C LYS A 159 -1.79 -18.01 -2.03
N VAL A 160 -2.35 -16.84 -2.29
CA VAL A 160 -1.97 -15.58 -1.67
C VAL A 160 -3.15 -14.99 -0.90
N ALA A 161 -2.89 -14.38 0.25
CA ALA A 161 -3.83 -13.44 0.84
C ALA A 161 -3.30 -12.02 0.69
N ASP A 162 -4.15 -11.11 0.18
CA ASP A 162 -3.92 -9.67 0.14
C ASP A 162 -4.70 -9.06 1.31
N LEU A 163 -3.98 -8.57 2.32
CA LEU A 163 -4.53 -8.04 3.57
C LEU A 163 -4.53 -6.51 3.51
N TYR A 164 -5.67 -5.91 3.82
CA TYR A 164 -5.95 -4.49 3.57
C TYR A 164 -5.98 -4.19 2.07
N ALA A 165 -6.64 -5.06 1.31
CA ALA A 165 -6.54 -5.15 -0.15
C ALA A 165 -7.09 -3.93 -0.91
N GLY A 166 -7.83 -3.02 -0.25
CA GLY A 166 -8.50 -1.93 -0.94
C GLY A 166 -9.38 -2.42 -2.10
N ALA A 167 -9.31 -1.77 -3.24
CA ALA A 167 -9.99 -2.20 -4.46
C ALA A 167 -9.21 -3.24 -5.26
N GLY A 168 -8.09 -3.76 -4.73
CA GLY A 168 -7.35 -4.87 -5.32
C GLY A 168 -6.07 -4.48 -6.06
N ASN A 169 -5.37 -3.45 -5.60
CA ASN A 169 -4.11 -3.00 -6.21
C ASN A 169 -3.10 -4.16 -6.40
N PHE A 170 -2.91 -4.99 -5.37
CA PHE A 170 -2.06 -6.18 -5.46
C PHE A 170 -2.85 -7.43 -5.84
N ALA A 171 -4.06 -7.62 -5.26
CA ALA A 171 -4.86 -8.81 -5.49
C ALA A 171 -5.16 -9.07 -6.96
N LEU A 172 -5.52 -8.04 -7.73
CA LEU A 172 -5.87 -8.20 -9.15
C LEU A 172 -4.61 -8.41 -10.01
N ALA A 173 -3.51 -7.74 -9.69
CA ALA A 173 -2.23 -7.95 -10.38
C ALA A 173 -1.68 -9.36 -10.13
N LEU A 174 -1.75 -9.88 -8.91
CA LEU A 174 -1.41 -11.28 -8.60
C LEU A 174 -2.34 -12.25 -9.32
N GLY A 175 -3.66 -11.95 -9.33
CA GLY A 175 -4.63 -12.76 -10.04
C GLY A 175 -4.36 -12.86 -11.54
N SER A 176 -3.95 -11.76 -12.19
CA SER A 176 -3.62 -11.79 -13.64
C SER A 176 -2.40 -12.65 -13.96
N ARG A 177 -1.55 -12.93 -12.96
CA ARG A 177 -0.42 -13.88 -13.08
C ARG A 177 -0.79 -15.33 -12.82
N GLY A 178 -2.07 -15.61 -12.49
CA GLY A 178 -2.56 -16.95 -12.20
C GLY A 178 -2.66 -17.28 -10.71
N ASN A 179 -2.17 -16.43 -9.79
CA ASN A 179 -2.30 -16.71 -8.37
C ASN A 179 -3.77 -16.77 -7.93
N ARG A 180 -4.13 -17.75 -7.12
CA ARG A 180 -5.42 -17.76 -6.40
C ARG A 180 -5.30 -16.78 -5.22
N VAL A 181 -6.15 -15.76 -5.18
CA VAL A 181 -6.03 -14.68 -4.20
C VAL A 181 -7.27 -14.57 -3.32
N LEU A 182 -7.04 -14.50 -2.01
CA LEU A 182 -8.01 -14.10 -0.99
C LEU A 182 -7.73 -12.66 -0.58
N ALA A 183 -8.54 -11.71 -1.04
CA ALA A 183 -8.42 -10.30 -0.71
C ALA A 183 -9.33 -9.96 0.47
N LEU A 184 -8.74 -9.44 1.57
CA LEU A 184 -9.46 -9.06 2.79
C LEU A 184 -9.40 -7.54 2.97
N GLU A 185 -10.57 -6.90 3.07
CA GLU A 185 -10.71 -5.45 3.18
C GLU A 185 -11.90 -5.10 4.08
N SER A 186 -11.80 -4.03 4.84
CA SER A 186 -12.85 -3.58 5.76
C SER A 186 -13.87 -2.64 5.11
N ASP A 187 -13.43 -1.78 4.17
CA ASP A 187 -14.32 -0.83 3.46
C ASP A 187 -15.22 -1.57 2.46
N PRO A 188 -16.55 -1.58 2.69
CA PRO A 188 -17.48 -2.27 1.80
C PRO A 188 -17.52 -1.67 0.38
N ARG A 189 -17.11 -0.39 0.19
CA ARG A 189 -17.05 0.25 -1.13
C ARG A 189 -15.87 -0.30 -1.91
N ALA A 190 -14.71 -0.40 -1.27
CA ALA A 190 -13.49 -0.97 -1.85
C ALA A 190 -13.69 -2.46 -2.19
N VAL A 191 -14.30 -3.24 -1.29
CA VAL A 191 -14.65 -4.65 -1.56
C VAL A 191 -15.56 -4.78 -2.79
N ARG A 192 -16.62 -3.96 -2.90
CA ARG A 192 -17.52 -3.99 -4.08
C ARG A 192 -16.78 -3.61 -5.37
N ALA A 193 -15.90 -2.60 -5.31
CA ALA A 193 -15.09 -2.22 -6.47
C ALA A 193 -14.14 -3.35 -6.88
N GLY A 194 -13.44 -3.97 -5.93
CA GLY A 194 -12.58 -5.13 -6.19
C GLY A 194 -13.33 -6.31 -6.81
N GLN A 195 -14.52 -6.64 -6.28
CA GLN A 195 -15.38 -7.68 -6.85
C GLN A 195 -15.87 -7.35 -8.27
N LYS A 196 -16.23 -6.08 -8.53
CA LYS A 196 -16.58 -5.60 -9.87
C LYS A 196 -15.41 -5.77 -10.83
N ASN A 197 -14.23 -5.31 -10.43
CA ASN A 197 -13.00 -5.42 -11.22
C ASN A 197 -12.65 -6.88 -11.50
N ALA A 198 -12.65 -7.74 -10.49
CA ALA A 198 -12.34 -9.16 -10.65
C ALA A 198 -13.28 -9.83 -11.68
N ARG A 199 -14.60 -9.57 -11.60
CA ARG A 199 -15.57 -10.08 -12.58
C ARG A 199 -15.34 -9.54 -13.98
N ARG A 200 -15.16 -8.22 -14.14
CA ARG A 200 -14.92 -7.57 -15.42
C ARG A 200 -13.65 -8.07 -16.12
N LEU A 201 -12.63 -8.40 -15.34
CA LEU A 201 -11.35 -8.90 -15.81
C LEU A 201 -11.29 -10.43 -15.96
N GLY A 202 -12.38 -11.14 -15.67
CA GLY A 202 -12.41 -12.60 -15.73
C GLY A 202 -11.58 -13.32 -14.65
N LEU A 203 -11.19 -12.62 -13.59
CA LEU A 203 -10.33 -13.14 -12.51
C LEU A 203 -11.16 -13.84 -11.42
N HIS A 204 -11.85 -14.92 -11.78
CA HIS A 204 -12.78 -15.65 -10.89
C HIS A 204 -12.09 -16.30 -9.69
N HIS A 205 -10.78 -16.51 -9.75
CA HIS A 205 -9.93 -17.05 -8.70
C HIS A 205 -9.42 -15.99 -7.70
N VAL A 206 -9.79 -14.69 -7.88
CA VAL A 206 -9.56 -13.60 -6.94
C VAL A 206 -10.86 -13.35 -6.18
N ARG A 207 -10.85 -13.56 -4.87
CA ARG A 207 -12.04 -13.47 -4.01
C ARG A 207 -11.89 -12.36 -3.01
N PHE A 208 -12.74 -11.34 -3.10
CA PHE A 208 -12.82 -10.25 -2.13
C PHE A 208 -13.82 -10.60 -1.02
N VAL A 209 -13.38 -10.43 0.22
CA VAL A 209 -14.18 -10.68 1.43
C VAL A 209 -14.05 -9.48 2.34
N ARG A 210 -15.20 -8.96 2.79
CA ARG A 210 -15.22 -7.91 3.80
C ARG A 210 -14.75 -8.47 5.13
N ARG A 211 -13.69 -7.89 5.70
CA ARG A 211 -13.16 -8.26 7.01
C ARG A 211 -12.36 -7.12 7.62
N ASP A 212 -12.68 -6.79 8.85
CA ASP A 212 -11.91 -5.83 9.65
C ASP A 212 -10.82 -6.57 10.43
N LEU A 213 -9.59 -6.55 9.91
CA LEU A 213 -8.44 -7.26 10.49
C LEU A 213 -7.99 -6.68 11.85
N ALA A 214 -8.39 -5.46 12.20
CA ALA A 214 -8.15 -4.90 13.52
C ALA A 214 -9.05 -5.54 14.58
N ARG A 215 -10.26 -5.97 14.18
CA ARG A 215 -11.28 -6.52 15.08
C ARG A 215 -11.40 -8.04 15.00
N GLU A 216 -11.21 -8.60 13.81
CA GLU A 216 -11.49 -10.00 13.49
C GLU A 216 -10.23 -10.75 13.02
N SER A 217 -9.95 -11.90 13.62
CA SER A 217 -8.87 -12.77 13.15
C SER A 217 -9.25 -13.47 11.85
N ALA A 218 -8.33 -13.47 10.89
CA ALA A 218 -8.45 -14.23 9.65
C ALA A 218 -7.79 -15.64 9.74
N LYS A 219 -7.21 -16.02 10.87
CA LYS A 219 -6.37 -17.23 11.05
C LYS A 219 -7.00 -18.49 10.49
N ARG A 220 -8.23 -18.81 10.92
CA ARG A 220 -8.97 -20.00 10.47
C ARG A 220 -9.15 -20.00 8.93
N ARG A 221 -9.45 -18.85 8.34
CA ARG A 221 -9.66 -18.74 6.89
C ARG A 221 -8.36 -18.93 6.12
N LEU A 222 -7.28 -18.29 6.55
CA LEU A 222 -5.96 -18.44 5.93
C LEU A 222 -5.50 -19.90 5.99
N GLN A 223 -5.79 -20.58 7.10
CA GLN A 223 -5.48 -22.00 7.29
C GLN A 223 -6.31 -22.88 6.35
N GLN A 224 -7.63 -22.69 6.28
CA GLN A 224 -8.52 -23.44 5.39
C GLN A 224 -8.16 -23.27 3.91
N GLU A 225 -7.81 -22.06 3.50
CA GLU A 225 -7.38 -21.74 2.14
C GLU A 225 -5.95 -22.23 1.83
N LYS A 226 -5.19 -22.66 2.84
CA LYS A 226 -3.78 -23.07 2.70
C LYS A 226 -2.93 -21.98 2.01
N VAL A 227 -3.07 -20.73 2.49
CA VAL A 227 -2.36 -19.56 1.97
C VAL A 227 -0.86 -19.72 2.21
N ARG A 228 -0.04 -19.59 1.18
CA ARG A 228 1.43 -19.72 1.27
C ARG A 228 2.17 -18.41 1.35
N ALA A 229 1.58 -17.34 0.81
CA ALA A 229 2.14 -16.00 0.90
C ALA A 229 1.07 -14.99 1.32
N VAL A 230 1.51 -13.92 1.98
CA VAL A 230 0.66 -12.80 2.33
C VAL A 230 1.27 -11.49 1.83
N VAL A 231 0.45 -10.62 1.29
CA VAL A 231 0.76 -9.21 1.06
C VAL A 231 0.04 -8.43 2.15
N VAL A 232 0.73 -7.50 2.81
CA VAL A 232 0.21 -6.72 3.93
C VAL A 232 0.50 -5.24 3.67
N ASP A 233 -0.54 -4.44 3.43
CA ASP A 233 -0.45 -2.98 3.24
C ASP A 233 -1.32 -2.27 4.30
N PRO A 234 -0.89 -2.22 5.56
CA PRO A 234 -1.71 -1.78 6.66
C PRO A 234 -1.84 -0.26 6.70
N PRO A 235 -2.84 0.29 7.42
CA PRO A 235 -2.94 1.71 7.66
C PRO A 235 -1.75 2.22 8.47
N ARG A 236 -1.55 3.55 8.51
CA ARG A 236 -0.44 4.21 9.22
C ARG A 236 -0.29 3.80 10.69
N THR A 237 -1.37 3.40 11.34
CA THR A 237 -1.35 2.90 12.73
C THR A 237 -0.61 1.57 12.90
N GLY A 238 -0.22 0.93 11.79
CA GLY A 238 0.36 -0.42 11.79
C GLY A 238 -0.71 -1.51 11.84
N ALA A 239 -0.28 -2.76 11.83
CA ALA A 239 -1.16 -3.94 11.84
C ALA A 239 -1.38 -4.53 13.24
N GLY A 240 -0.49 -4.24 14.19
CA GLY A 240 -0.58 -4.64 15.60
C GLY A 240 -0.40 -6.14 15.86
N ARG A 241 -0.39 -6.48 17.15
CA ARG A 241 -0.12 -7.86 17.64
C ARG A 241 -1.11 -8.90 17.12
N LYS A 242 -2.37 -8.51 16.93
CA LYS A 242 -3.42 -9.45 16.50
C LYS A 242 -3.16 -10.02 15.11
N LEU A 243 -2.60 -9.19 14.20
CA LEU A 243 -2.22 -9.70 12.89
C LEU A 243 -1.01 -10.64 12.98
N ALA A 244 -0.02 -10.35 13.83
CA ALA A 244 1.13 -11.24 14.03
C ALA A 244 0.68 -12.64 14.49
N GLN A 245 -0.23 -12.72 15.47
CA GLN A 245 -0.84 -13.98 15.90
C GLN A 245 -1.67 -14.67 14.81
N THR A 246 -2.33 -13.89 13.96
CA THR A 246 -3.12 -14.40 12.83
C THR A 246 -2.22 -15.02 11.77
N LEU A 247 -1.07 -14.44 11.49
CA LEU A 247 -0.10 -14.90 10.49
C LEU A 247 0.90 -15.93 11.02
N ASP A 248 0.80 -16.28 12.31
CA ASP A 248 1.58 -17.37 12.87
C ASP A 248 0.97 -18.73 12.48
N LEU A 249 1.21 -19.09 11.22
CA LEU A 249 0.78 -20.31 10.56
C LEU A 249 1.96 -20.91 9.79
N PRO A 250 2.38 -22.16 10.07
CA PRO A 250 3.62 -22.75 9.51
C PRO A 250 3.62 -22.84 7.98
N HIS A 251 2.44 -22.94 7.36
CA HIS A 251 2.31 -23.04 5.91
C HIS A 251 2.45 -21.70 5.17
N ILE A 252 2.41 -20.56 5.89
CA ILE A 252 2.73 -19.25 5.29
C ILE A 252 4.26 -19.13 5.25
N LYS A 253 4.81 -19.11 4.03
CA LYS A 253 6.27 -19.13 3.78
C LYS A 253 6.84 -17.74 3.55
N ARG A 254 6.05 -16.83 2.96
CA ARG A 254 6.48 -15.48 2.61
C ARG A 254 5.47 -14.42 3.01
N MET A 255 5.99 -13.30 3.47
CA MET A 255 5.22 -12.07 3.71
C MET A 255 5.88 -10.93 2.93
N VAL A 256 5.07 -10.22 2.18
CA VAL A 256 5.45 -8.95 1.54
C VAL A 256 4.74 -7.84 2.30
N TRP A 257 5.52 -7.08 3.05
CA TRP A 257 5.00 -6.00 3.90
C TRP A 257 5.25 -4.66 3.24
N VAL A 258 4.19 -3.98 2.84
CA VAL A 258 4.21 -2.62 2.29
C VAL A 258 3.88 -1.63 3.40
N SER A 259 4.55 -0.49 3.46
CA SER A 259 4.29 0.50 4.50
C SER A 259 4.65 1.92 4.11
N CYS A 260 3.75 2.84 4.44
CA CYS A 260 3.97 4.29 4.37
C CYS A 260 4.42 4.92 5.72
N ASP A 261 4.60 4.10 6.76
CA ASP A 261 5.06 4.53 8.11
C ASP A 261 6.13 3.57 8.63
N VAL A 262 7.39 3.95 8.47
CA VAL A 262 8.54 3.11 8.84
C VAL A 262 8.65 2.89 10.34
N VAL A 263 8.24 3.87 11.18
CA VAL A 263 8.31 3.77 12.64
C VAL A 263 7.40 2.65 13.16
N ASN A 264 6.12 2.70 12.76
CA ASN A 264 5.15 1.68 13.13
C ASN A 264 5.48 0.32 12.53
N THR A 265 6.01 0.30 11.30
CA THR A 265 6.47 -0.94 10.66
C THR A 265 7.62 -1.58 11.40
N CYS A 266 8.65 -0.84 11.78
CA CYS A 266 9.78 -1.41 12.53
C CYS A 266 9.35 -1.98 13.87
N ARG A 267 8.40 -1.33 14.56
CA ARG A 267 7.78 -1.88 15.77
C ARG A 267 7.06 -3.21 15.50
N ASP A 268 6.29 -3.29 14.42
CA ASP A 268 5.55 -4.50 14.06
C ASP A 268 6.51 -5.60 13.58
N LEU A 269 7.52 -5.29 12.77
CA LEU A 269 8.55 -6.23 12.29
C LEU A 269 9.30 -6.92 13.44
N LYS A 270 9.56 -6.21 14.56
CA LYS A 270 10.16 -6.81 15.76
C LYS A 270 9.36 -8.03 16.24
N GLN A 271 8.02 -7.96 16.19
CA GLN A 271 7.18 -9.09 16.60
C GLN A 271 7.28 -10.26 15.61
N TYR A 272 7.31 -9.99 14.29
CA TYR A 272 7.44 -11.04 13.29
C TYR A 272 8.79 -11.73 13.35
N VAL A 273 9.87 -10.97 13.57
CA VAL A 273 11.20 -11.54 13.76
C VAL A 273 11.26 -12.46 14.96
N SER A 274 10.61 -12.10 16.10
CA SER A 274 10.54 -12.97 17.27
C SER A 274 9.74 -14.28 17.03
N LEU A 275 8.83 -14.28 16.05
CA LEU A 275 8.08 -15.44 15.59
C LEU A 275 8.81 -16.25 14.49
N GLY A 276 10.10 -15.99 14.25
CA GLY A 276 10.92 -16.75 13.32
C GLY A 276 10.83 -16.27 11.85
N TRP A 277 10.40 -15.03 11.61
CA TRP A 277 10.49 -14.42 10.29
C TRP A 277 11.85 -13.75 10.08
N ARG A 278 12.42 -13.90 8.90
CA ARG A 278 13.69 -13.27 8.49
C ARG A 278 13.47 -12.26 7.38
N ILE A 279 14.01 -11.06 7.53
CA ILE A 279 13.97 -10.01 6.51
C ILE A 279 14.97 -10.37 5.40
N LYS A 280 14.47 -10.56 4.18
CA LYS A 280 15.24 -10.97 3.00
C LYS A 280 15.55 -9.83 2.05
N SER A 281 14.68 -8.82 2.01
CA SER A 281 14.86 -7.64 1.17
C SER A 281 14.18 -6.43 1.80
N ILE A 282 14.77 -5.27 1.61
CA ILE A 282 14.25 -3.97 2.04
C ILE A 282 14.33 -3.03 0.84
N GLN A 283 13.17 -2.59 0.35
CA GLN A 283 13.07 -1.69 -0.79
C GLN A 283 12.32 -0.42 -0.39
N LEU A 284 12.94 0.74 -0.62
CA LEU A 284 12.29 2.04 -0.52
C LEU A 284 11.76 2.44 -1.90
N PHE A 285 10.50 2.84 -1.96
CA PHE A 285 9.87 3.46 -3.14
C PHE A 285 9.61 4.92 -2.86
N ASP A 286 10.18 5.83 -3.63
CA ASP A 286 9.89 7.25 -3.48
C ASP A 286 8.55 7.61 -4.14
N LEU A 287 7.45 7.22 -3.51
CA LEU A 287 6.09 7.55 -3.99
C LEU A 287 5.72 9.01 -3.72
N PHE A 288 6.47 9.69 -2.83
CA PHE A 288 6.15 11.04 -2.36
C PHE A 288 7.35 12.00 -2.49
N PRO A 289 7.87 12.25 -3.72
CA PRO A 289 8.89 13.27 -3.92
C PRO A 289 8.48 14.61 -3.34
N GLN A 290 9.45 15.43 -2.93
CA GLN A 290 9.25 16.75 -2.32
C GLN A 290 8.51 16.71 -0.96
N THR A 291 8.43 15.55 -0.35
CA THR A 291 7.88 15.35 0.99
C THR A 291 8.78 14.43 1.81
N TRP A 292 8.61 14.42 3.12
CA TRP A 292 9.33 13.53 4.05
C TRP A 292 8.75 12.10 4.11
N HIS A 293 7.62 11.85 3.46
CA HIS A 293 6.99 10.53 3.45
C HIS A 293 7.86 9.51 2.72
N VAL A 294 7.90 8.32 3.28
CA VAL A 294 8.55 7.15 2.70
C VAL A 294 7.53 6.05 2.43
N GLU A 295 7.79 5.24 1.41
CA GLU A 295 7.08 3.98 1.17
C GLU A 295 8.11 2.87 1.14
N THR A 296 7.91 1.81 1.92
CA THR A 296 8.87 0.72 2.03
C THR A 296 8.20 -0.62 1.79
N VAL A 297 8.96 -1.54 1.20
CA VAL A 297 8.55 -2.94 1.06
C VAL A 297 9.59 -3.81 1.74
N PHE A 298 9.13 -4.65 2.65
CA PHE A 298 9.95 -5.67 3.28
C PHE A 298 9.50 -7.04 2.77
N ILE A 299 10.45 -7.84 2.31
CA ILE A 299 10.22 -9.25 2.01
C ILE A 299 10.70 -10.06 3.21
N LEU A 300 9.79 -10.82 3.80
CA LEU A 300 10.11 -11.69 4.91
C LEU A 300 9.82 -13.15 4.53
N ASP A 301 10.75 -14.03 4.84
CA ASP A 301 10.57 -15.47 4.73
C ASP A 301 10.54 -16.11 6.10
N ARG A 302 9.71 -17.14 6.26
CA ARG A 302 9.71 -17.93 7.48
C ARG A 302 10.94 -18.83 7.53
N ASP A 303 11.61 -18.85 8.67
CA ASP A 303 12.74 -19.75 8.93
C ASP A 303 12.26 -21.18 9.08
N GLU A 304 12.58 -22.03 8.12
CA GLU A 304 12.16 -23.43 8.12
C GLU A 304 12.85 -24.27 9.22
N SER A 305 14.02 -23.86 9.71
CA SER A 305 14.73 -24.57 10.76
C SER A 305 13.97 -24.53 12.10
N ARG A 306 13.37 -23.38 12.44
CA ARG A 306 12.52 -23.23 13.62
C ARG A 306 11.15 -23.91 13.49
N ALA A 307 10.63 -23.98 12.27
CA ALA A 307 9.36 -24.66 12.03
C ALA A 307 9.46 -26.18 12.24
N LYS A 308 10.61 -26.78 11.97
CA LYS A 308 10.89 -28.20 12.21
C LYS A 308 11.04 -28.52 13.70
N SER A 309 11.81 -27.71 14.45
CA SER A 309 11.98 -27.93 15.88
C SER A 309 10.66 -27.80 16.67
N ALA A 310 9.82 -26.82 16.32
CA ALA A 310 8.50 -26.68 16.96
C ALA A 310 7.54 -27.83 16.60
N GLN A 311 7.67 -28.44 15.41
CA GLN A 311 6.90 -29.62 15.03
C GLN A 311 7.41 -30.87 15.75
N GLU A 312 8.71 -31.04 15.84
CA GLU A 312 9.35 -32.16 16.58
C GLU A 312 9.05 -32.14 18.07
N GLU A 313 8.97 -30.92 18.67
CA GLU A 313 8.54 -30.75 20.07
C GLU A 313 7.05 -31.08 20.27
N ALA A 314 6.19 -30.71 19.31
CA ALA A 314 4.76 -31.00 19.36
C ALA A 314 4.39 -32.46 19.06
N ASP A 315 5.24 -33.17 18.31
CA ASP A 315 5.06 -34.61 18.02
C ASP A 315 5.70 -35.51 19.14
N ALA A 316 6.45 -34.89 20.09
CA ALA A 316 7.08 -35.56 21.23
C ALA A 316 6.27 -35.46 22.52
N GLU A 317 5.22 -34.63 22.58
CA GLU A 317 4.22 -34.56 23.67
C GLU A 317 2.96 -35.38 23.32
#